data_e95c3818254d7dfe6cdd075280c09401
#
_entry.id   e95c3818254d7dfe6cdd075280c09401
#
_cell.length_a   1.000
_cell.length_b   1.000
_cell.length_c   1.000
_cell.angle_alpha   90.00
_cell.angle_beta   90.00
_cell.angle_gamma   90.00
#
_symmetry.space_group_name_H-M   'P 1'
#
loop_
_entity.id
_entity.type
_entity.pdbx_description
1 polymer ?
#
loop_
_entity_poly.entity_id
_entity_poly.type
_entity_poly.pdbx_seq_one_letter_code
_entity_poly.pdbx_strand_id
1 'polypeptide(L)'
;MERVPILKIGDILLVSIQVDMSDQTAVQLQEDLAERIVATGCHGVIIDITALDIVDSFVGRMLSTIASISKVLDAETVVVGMRPAVAITLVELGLSLNGIRTALNVERGMELIAASRADEWDAAADDEDTETTATA
;
A
#
# COMPACT_ATOMS: atom_id res chain seq x y z
N MET A 1 8.53 -18.11 -15.36
CA MET A 1 7.50 -17.45 -14.54
C MET A 1 7.95 -16.03 -14.21
N GLU A 2 7.19 -15.06 -14.65
CA GLU A 2 7.54 -13.67 -14.37
C GLU A 2 7.14 -13.31 -12.93
N ARG A 3 8.07 -12.70 -12.21
CA ARG A 3 7.80 -12.15 -10.89
C ARG A 3 7.82 -10.65 -10.97
N VAL A 4 6.90 -10.03 -10.28
CA VAL A 4 6.88 -8.57 -10.16
C VAL A 4 7.98 -8.16 -9.18
N PRO A 5 8.90 -7.29 -9.59
CA PRO A 5 9.99 -6.89 -8.69
C PRO A 5 9.47 -6.04 -7.54
N ILE A 6 10.02 -6.29 -6.37
CA ILE A 6 9.73 -5.51 -5.15
C ILE A 6 11.03 -4.83 -4.75
N LEU A 7 11.01 -3.50 -4.74
CA LEU A 7 12.18 -2.70 -4.40
C LEU A 7 12.03 -2.14 -2.99
N LYS A 8 13.10 -2.18 -2.22
CA LYS A 8 13.12 -1.56 -0.89
C LYS A 8 13.74 -0.17 -0.98
N ILE A 9 13.00 0.84 -0.55
CA ILE A 9 13.46 2.23 -0.49
C ILE A 9 13.26 2.70 0.96
N GLY A 10 14.35 2.75 1.73
CA GLY A 10 14.26 3.08 3.15
C GLY A 10 13.35 2.10 3.88
N ASP A 11 12.28 2.59 4.47
CA ASP A 11 11.31 1.81 5.25
C ASP A 11 10.07 1.43 4.43
N ILE A 12 10.16 1.48 3.12
CA ILE A 12 9.05 1.31 2.20
C ILE A 12 9.41 0.28 1.13
N LEU A 13 8.43 -0.53 0.74
CA LEU A 13 8.54 -1.41 -0.41
C LEU A 13 7.79 -0.79 -1.59
N LEU A 14 8.44 -0.76 -2.74
CA LEU A 14 7.86 -0.23 -3.97
C LEU A 14 7.59 -1.37 -4.95
N VAL A 15 6.36 -1.42 -5.45
CA VAL A 15 5.92 -2.40 -6.45
C VAL A 15 5.37 -1.63 -7.64
N SER A 16 5.85 -1.95 -8.85
CA SER A 16 5.29 -1.37 -10.08
C SER A 16 4.51 -2.44 -10.80
N ILE A 17 3.21 -2.20 -11.02
CA ILE A 17 2.33 -3.12 -11.71
C ILE A 17 2.29 -2.74 -13.18
N GLN A 18 2.71 -3.68 -14.03
CA GLN A 18 2.66 -3.53 -15.47
C GLN A 18 1.39 -4.18 -16.02
N VAL A 19 1.10 -3.91 -17.28
CA VAL A 19 -0.01 -4.52 -18.01
C VAL A 19 0.26 -6.03 -18.15
N ASP A 20 -0.80 -6.83 -18.31
CA ASP A 20 -0.74 -8.28 -18.57
C ASP A 20 -0.27 -9.15 -17.39
N MET A 21 -0.70 -8.81 -16.20
CA MET A 21 -0.47 -9.65 -15.04
C MET A 21 -1.46 -10.81 -15.02
N SER A 22 -0.94 -12.06 -15.04
CA SER A 22 -1.78 -13.25 -14.88
C SER A 22 -2.22 -13.43 -13.42
N ASP A 23 -3.27 -14.23 -13.22
CA ASP A 23 -3.75 -14.57 -11.88
C ASP A 23 -2.63 -15.17 -11.02
N GLN A 24 -1.83 -16.04 -11.63
CA GLN A 24 -0.72 -16.70 -10.97
C GLN A 24 0.35 -15.71 -10.54
N THR A 25 0.68 -14.74 -11.41
CA THR A 25 1.64 -13.69 -11.09
C THR A 25 1.13 -12.81 -9.94
N ALA A 26 -0.17 -12.50 -9.94
CA ALA A 26 -0.77 -11.72 -8.86
C ALA A 26 -0.71 -12.44 -7.51
N VAL A 27 -1.01 -13.73 -7.48
CA VAL A 27 -0.91 -14.54 -6.26
C VAL A 27 0.54 -14.59 -5.77
N GLN A 28 1.48 -14.78 -6.69
CA GLN A 28 2.90 -14.79 -6.35
C GLN A 28 3.35 -13.44 -5.79
N LEU A 29 2.87 -12.34 -6.36
CA LEU A 29 3.17 -10.99 -5.85
C LEU A 29 2.67 -10.83 -4.41
N GLN A 30 1.46 -11.28 -4.12
CA GLN A 30 0.90 -11.20 -2.77
C GLN A 30 1.76 -11.95 -1.76
N GLU A 31 2.20 -13.16 -2.12
CA GLU A 31 3.05 -13.96 -1.25
C GLU A 31 4.44 -13.33 -1.06
N ASP A 32 5.06 -12.89 -2.15
CA ASP A 32 6.37 -12.25 -2.11
C ASP A 32 6.34 -10.97 -1.27
N LEU A 33 5.28 -10.19 -1.42
CA LEU A 33 5.11 -8.95 -0.68
C LEU A 33 4.96 -9.21 0.82
N ALA A 34 4.12 -10.17 1.19
CA ALA A 34 3.94 -10.55 2.60
C ALA A 34 5.26 -10.99 3.23
N GLU A 35 6.02 -11.83 2.54
CA GLU A 35 7.33 -12.29 3.02
C GLU A 35 8.32 -11.13 3.18
N ARG A 36 8.34 -10.20 2.23
CA ARG A 36 9.24 -9.05 2.28
C ARG A 36 8.87 -8.08 3.39
N ILE A 37 7.57 -7.87 3.65
CA ILE A 37 7.13 -7.02 4.77
C ILE A 37 7.65 -7.60 6.09
N VAL A 38 7.48 -8.90 6.30
CA VAL A 38 7.93 -9.56 7.52
C VAL A 38 9.46 -9.54 7.63
N ALA A 39 10.15 -9.87 6.55
CA ALA A 39 11.62 -9.95 6.55
C ALA A 39 12.30 -8.60 6.76
N THR A 40 11.72 -7.51 6.24
CA THR A 40 12.33 -6.18 6.32
C THR A 40 11.79 -5.33 7.44
N GLY A 41 10.62 -5.67 7.98
CA GLY A 41 9.94 -4.85 8.99
C GLY A 41 9.51 -3.49 8.46
N CYS A 42 9.33 -3.35 7.14
CA CYS A 42 8.92 -2.08 6.54
C CYS A 42 7.52 -1.69 6.98
N HIS A 43 7.22 -0.39 6.95
CA HIS A 43 5.95 0.15 7.42
C HIS A 43 5.07 0.68 6.30
N GLY A 44 5.53 0.64 5.08
CA GLY A 44 4.76 1.12 3.94
C GLY A 44 5.01 0.33 2.68
N VAL A 45 3.97 0.25 1.86
CA VAL A 45 4.00 -0.36 0.53
C VAL A 45 3.44 0.66 -0.44
N ILE A 46 4.20 0.98 -1.47
CA ILE A 46 3.74 1.84 -2.55
C ILE A 46 3.53 0.98 -3.78
N ILE A 47 2.33 1.07 -4.34
CA ILE A 47 1.97 0.35 -5.56
C ILE A 47 1.82 1.38 -6.68
N ASP A 48 2.74 1.33 -7.64
CA ASP A 48 2.71 2.23 -8.79
C ASP A 48 1.93 1.57 -9.92
N ILE A 49 0.82 2.20 -10.28
CA ILE A 49 -0.06 1.72 -11.36
C ILE A 49 -0.08 2.69 -12.55
N THR A 50 0.95 3.51 -12.70
CA THR A 50 1.04 4.49 -13.79
C THR A 50 0.94 3.81 -15.16
N ALA A 51 1.43 2.59 -15.29
CA ALA A 51 1.40 1.85 -16.55
C ALA A 51 0.01 1.29 -16.91
N LEU A 52 -0.95 1.32 -15.98
CA LEU A 52 -2.28 0.76 -16.22
C LEU A 52 -3.21 1.80 -16.86
N ASP A 53 -3.67 1.54 -18.06
CA ASP A 53 -4.68 2.34 -18.76
C ASP A 53 -6.08 1.81 -18.50
N ILE A 54 -6.20 0.49 -18.33
CA ILE A 54 -7.46 -0.22 -18.16
C ILE A 54 -7.34 -1.09 -16.92
N VAL A 55 -8.37 -1.03 -16.09
CA VAL A 55 -8.45 -1.83 -14.86
C VAL A 55 -9.76 -2.58 -14.87
N ASP A 56 -9.70 -3.88 -14.58
CA ASP A 56 -10.87 -4.72 -14.41
C ASP A 56 -11.10 -5.02 -12.92
N SER A 57 -12.16 -5.78 -12.64
CA SER A 57 -12.50 -6.16 -11.27
C SER A 57 -11.40 -7.01 -10.63
N PHE A 58 -10.65 -7.76 -11.43
CA PHE A 58 -9.54 -8.58 -10.92
C PHE A 58 -8.45 -7.71 -10.31
N VAL A 59 -8.00 -6.66 -11.02
CA VAL A 59 -6.97 -5.74 -10.54
C VAL A 59 -7.43 -5.01 -9.28
N GLY A 60 -8.67 -4.55 -9.26
CA GLY A 60 -9.22 -3.89 -8.09
C GLY A 60 -9.25 -4.79 -6.86
N ARG A 61 -9.65 -6.04 -7.02
CA ARG A 61 -9.64 -7.01 -5.92
C ARG A 61 -8.23 -7.33 -5.48
N MET A 62 -7.29 -7.43 -6.41
CA MET A 62 -5.88 -7.66 -6.09
C MET A 62 -5.32 -6.53 -5.23
N LEU A 63 -5.59 -5.28 -5.59
CA LEU A 63 -5.15 -4.12 -4.81
C LEU A 63 -5.75 -4.15 -3.39
N SER A 64 -7.03 -4.46 -3.27
CA SER A 64 -7.69 -4.58 -1.97
C SER A 64 -7.10 -5.70 -1.13
N THR A 65 -6.78 -6.82 -1.74
CA THR A 65 -6.16 -7.97 -1.04
C THR A 65 -4.76 -7.60 -0.54
N ILE A 66 -3.96 -6.95 -1.36
CA ILE A 66 -2.62 -6.49 -0.96
C ILE A 66 -2.72 -5.52 0.22
N ALA A 67 -3.66 -4.59 0.18
CA ALA A 67 -3.86 -3.63 1.25
C ALA A 67 -4.26 -4.33 2.56
N SER A 68 -5.13 -5.33 2.49
CA SER A 68 -5.55 -6.10 3.64
C SER A 68 -4.39 -6.90 4.26
N ILE A 69 -3.59 -7.56 3.42
CA ILE A 69 -2.41 -8.29 3.87
C ILE A 69 -1.42 -7.35 4.56
N SER A 70 -1.14 -6.22 3.92
CA SER A 70 -0.21 -5.22 4.44
C SER A 70 -0.66 -4.69 5.80
N LYS A 71 -1.96 -4.40 5.93
CA LYS A 71 -2.52 -3.90 7.18
C LYS A 71 -2.39 -4.90 8.32
N VAL A 72 -2.64 -6.18 8.05
CA VAL A 72 -2.46 -7.25 9.04
C VAL A 72 -1.01 -7.33 9.50
N LEU A 73 -0.07 -7.03 8.60
CA LEU A 73 1.36 -7.04 8.89
C LEU A 73 1.92 -5.68 9.33
N ASP A 74 1.05 -4.76 9.71
CA ASP A 74 1.39 -3.42 10.22
C ASP A 74 2.10 -2.54 9.18
N ALA A 75 1.68 -2.62 7.93
CA ALA A 75 2.17 -1.77 6.86
C ALA A 75 1.02 -1.03 6.18
N GLU A 76 1.26 0.22 5.83
CA GLU A 76 0.27 1.06 5.13
C GLU A 76 0.46 0.93 3.62
N THR A 77 -0.64 0.86 2.87
CA THR A 77 -0.60 0.78 1.41
C THR A 77 -1.02 2.10 0.79
N VAL A 78 -0.20 2.59 -0.14
CA VAL A 78 -0.51 3.78 -0.94
C VAL A 78 -0.41 3.40 -2.42
N VAL A 79 -1.46 3.69 -3.19
CA VAL A 79 -1.46 3.49 -4.65
C VAL A 79 -1.13 4.82 -5.31
N VAL A 80 -0.15 4.82 -6.19
CA VAL A 80 0.29 6.03 -6.88
C VAL A 80 0.14 5.91 -8.38
N GLY A 81 0.00 7.06 -9.05
CA GLY A 81 -0.06 7.11 -10.50
C GLY A 81 -1.40 6.69 -11.09
N MET A 82 -2.47 6.70 -10.30
CA MET A 82 -3.79 6.33 -10.80
C MET A 82 -4.29 7.36 -11.80
N ARG A 83 -4.58 6.91 -13.02
CA ARG A 83 -5.16 7.76 -14.06
C ARG A 83 -6.65 7.99 -13.81
N PRO A 84 -7.20 9.16 -14.19
CA PRO A 84 -8.63 9.43 -13.97
C PRO A 84 -9.56 8.36 -14.53
N ALA A 85 -9.28 7.83 -15.72
CA ALA A 85 -10.09 6.77 -16.32
C ALA A 85 -10.10 5.49 -15.46
N VAL A 86 -8.97 5.16 -14.85
CA VAL A 86 -8.86 4.02 -13.94
C VAL A 86 -9.68 4.25 -12.67
N ALA A 87 -9.59 5.44 -12.10
CA ALA A 87 -10.36 5.79 -10.90
C ALA A 87 -11.87 5.69 -11.16
N ILE A 88 -12.33 6.22 -12.29
CA ILE A 88 -13.74 6.16 -12.67
C ILE A 88 -14.21 4.70 -12.83
N THR A 89 -13.40 3.87 -13.48
CA THR A 89 -13.72 2.46 -13.67
C THR A 89 -13.84 1.72 -12.33
N LEU A 90 -12.94 1.96 -11.39
CA LEU A 90 -13.00 1.34 -10.07
C LEU A 90 -14.28 1.71 -9.33
N VAL A 91 -14.68 2.97 -9.40
CA VAL A 91 -15.93 3.43 -8.79
C VAL A 91 -17.14 2.78 -9.45
N GLU A 92 -17.16 2.71 -10.79
CA GLU A 92 -18.26 2.07 -11.54
C GLU A 92 -18.39 0.58 -11.25
N LEU A 93 -17.26 -0.09 -11.00
CA LEU A 93 -17.26 -1.52 -10.63
C LEU A 93 -17.69 -1.75 -9.17
N GLY A 94 -17.96 -0.69 -8.41
CA GLY A 94 -18.34 -0.79 -7.02
C GLY A 94 -17.22 -1.25 -6.11
N LEU A 95 -15.98 -1.12 -6.57
CA LEU A 95 -14.80 -1.52 -5.80
C LEU A 95 -14.39 -0.39 -4.86
N SER A 96 -14.65 -0.60 -3.60
CA SER A 96 -14.25 0.32 -2.54
C SER A 96 -12.81 -0.01 -2.15
N LEU A 97 -11.90 0.92 -2.37
CA LEU A 97 -10.50 0.76 -1.95
C LEU A 97 -10.33 1.18 -0.49
N ASN A 98 -11.10 0.55 0.39
CA ASN A 98 -11.04 0.82 1.83
C ASN A 98 -9.68 0.45 2.39
N GLY A 99 -9.10 1.36 3.15
CA GLY A 99 -7.78 1.17 3.73
C GLY A 99 -6.64 1.45 2.77
N ILE A 100 -6.95 1.89 1.54
CA ILE A 100 -5.94 2.28 0.57
C ILE A 100 -5.97 3.80 0.43
N ARG A 101 -4.80 4.42 0.60
CA ARG A 101 -4.62 5.84 0.30
C ARG A 101 -4.06 5.95 -1.11
N THR A 102 -4.29 7.09 -1.75
CA THR A 102 -3.78 7.36 -3.08
C THR A 102 -2.91 8.60 -3.07
N ALA A 103 -1.94 8.61 -3.96
CA ALA A 103 -1.06 9.76 -4.14
C ALA A 103 -0.75 9.94 -5.62
N LEU A 104 -0.29 11.12 -5.98
CA LEU A 104 -0.03 11.45 -7.37
C LEU A 104 1.18 10.68 -7.93
N ASN A 105 2.20 10.51 -7.10
CA ASN A 105 3.45 9.84 -7.49
C ASN A 105 4.12 9.20 -6.28
N VAL A 106 5.25 8.53 -6.52
CA VAL A 106 6.00 7.82 -5.48
C VAL A 106 6.45 8.75 -4.36
N GLU A 107 6.95 9.94 -4.68
CA GLU A 107 7.39 10.91 -3.67
C GLU A 107 6.26 11.31 -2.72
N ARG A 108 5.10 11.60 -3.27
CA ARG A 108 3.91 11.93 -2.46
C ARG A 108 3.47 10.75 -1.61
N GLY A 109 3.55 9.54 -2.17
CA GLY A 109 3.25 8.32 -1.42
C GLY A 109 4.18 8.14 -0.23
N MET A 110 5.46 8.38 -0.42
CA MET A 110 6.45 8.30 0.65
C MET A 110 6.19 9.34 1.74
N GLU A 111 5.83 10.57 1.34
CA GLU A 111 5.48 11.63 2.28
C GLU A 111 4.25 11.26 3.13
N LEU A 112 3.23 10.68 2.50
CA LEU A 112 2.02 10.24 3.21
C LEU A 112 2.33 9.16 4.25
N ILE A 113 3.16 8.18 3.91
CA ILE A 113 3.54 7.12 4.84
C ILE A 113 4.36 7.69 5.99
N ALA A 114 5.30 8.57 5.70
CA ALA A 114 6.11 9.22 6.73
C ALA A 114 5.26 10.06 7.68
N ALA A 115 4.28 10.80 7.15
CA ALA A 115 3.38 11.62 7.94
C ALA A 115 2.49 10.77 8.86
N SER A 116 1.92 9.67 8.35
CA SER A 116 1.14 8.73 9.15
C SER A 116 1.97 8.17 10.31
N ARG A 117 3.21 7.84 10.04
CA ARG A 117 4.10 7.29 11.06
C ARG A 117 4.43 8.32 12.14
N ALA A 118 4.67 9.57 11.75
CA ALA A 118 4.90 10.66 12.68
C ALA A 118 3.68 10.88 13.58
N ASP A 119 2.47 10.84 13.01
CA ASP A 119 1.22 10.98 13.75
C ASP A 119 1.05 9.84 14.77
N GLU A 120 1.37 8.62 14.40
CA GLU A 120 1.31 7.48 15.31
C GLU A 120 2.30 7.64 16.48
N TRP A 121 3.51 8.11 16.22
CA TRP A 121 4.51 8.38 17.24
C TRP A 121 4.05 9.48 18.21
N ASP A 122 3.47 10.56 17.69
CA ASP A 122 2.96 11.65 18.50
C ASP A 122 1.79 11.20 19.38
N ALA A 123 0.87 10.40 18.82
CA ALA A 123 -0.25 9.84 19.57
C ALA A 123 0.24 8.93 20.69
N ALA A 124 1.24 8.10 20.45
CA ALA A 124 1.82 7.22 21.48
C ALA A 124 2.51 8.02 22.57
N ALA A 125 3.21 9.09 22.21
CA ALA A 125 3.85 9.98 23.19
C ALA A 125 2.83 10.70 24.08
N ASP A 126 1.72 11.17 23.49
CA ASP A 126 0.63 11.81 24.22
C ASP A 126 -0.02 10.82 25.20
N ASP A 127 -0.25 9.59 24.79
CA ASP A 127 -0.80 8.54 25.66
C ASP A 127 0.14 8.21 26.82
N GLU A 128 1.44 8.14 26.58
CA GLU A 128 2.44 7.92 27.62
C GLU A 128 2.47 9.07 28.63
N ASP A 129 2.42 10.29 28.15
CA ASP A 129 2.38 11.48 29.00
C ASP A 129 1.11 11.49 29.85
N THR A 130 -0.03 11.10 29.29
CA THR A 130 -1.29 11.02 30.01
C THR A 130 -1.24 9.95 31.10
N GLU A 131 -0.67 8.78 30.82
CA GLU A 131 -0.50 7.72 31.82
C GLU A 131 0.43 8.17 32.96
N THR A 132 1.51 8.80 32.64
CA THR A 132 2.47 9.33 33.63
C THR A 132 1.79 10.37 34.53
N THR A 133 0.96 11.22 33.96
CA THR A 133 0.23 12.24 34.71
C THR A 133 -0.84 11.61 35.62
N ALA A 134 -1.49 10.54 35.19
CA ALA A 134 -2.51 9.85 35.95
C ALA A 134 -1.95 9.10 37.16
N THR A 135 -0.69 8.67 37.09
CA THR A 135 -0.04 7.95 38.18
C THR A 135 0.65 8.85 39.22
N ALA A 136 0.78 10.10 38.89
CA ALA A 136 1.35 11.10 39.78
C ALA A 136 0.27 11.73 40.68
#